data_5e32bc73c50f83c17d0803a73ee924bf
#
_entry.id   5e32bc73c50f83c17d0803a73ee924bf
#
_cell.length_a   1.000
_cell.length_b   1.000
_cell.length_c   1.000
_cell.angle_alpha   90.00
_cell.angle_beta   90.00
_cell.angle_gamma   90.00
#
_symmetry.space_group_name_H-M   'P 1'
#
loop_
_entity.id
_entity.type
_entity.pdbx_description
1 polymer ?
#
loop_
_entity_poly.entity_id
_entity_poly.type
_entity_poly.pdbx_seq_one_letter_code
_entity_poly.pdbx_strand_id
1 'polypeptide(L)'
;MLGRITSCLATRSLQRILISRTPACAERLQWSSIPREVSTSSSSFHQHEQSIQDENTDFTSRNGKETTYVEEEVAKFRLMASSWWDPHGDCKPLHSLNKLRVSMICDGLIQSGIAKPEYVEGPTPLKGLKILDVGCGGGILCEPLARLGASVVGLDAAEENITVAKLHAEQDPKVHRNVEYLYGTIEEHAETIDEIYDAVIASEVLEHVESTDLFLSTCAQTIKPGGSFFITTINKTPFSWVGGIAIAEYVLHLLPPGTHDWNKFIPRQELLFVLEKYGFVTRLVHGMGYNPLTNNWFWLSDTSINYAVHCVKEK
;
A
#
# COMPACT_ATOMS: atom_id res chain seq x y z
N MET A 1 -5.65 60.65 -27.82
CA MET A 1 -6.64 59.66 -27.34
C MET A 1 -5.88 58.50 -26.77
N LEU A 2 -5.76 58.44 -25.43
CA LEU A 2 -5.06 57.40 -24.71
C LEU A 2 -6.02 56.24 -24.38
N GLY A 3 -5.72 55.06 -24.91
CA GLY A 3 -6.43 53.80 -24.56
C GLY A 3 -5.66 53.07 -23.48
N ARG A 4 -6.30 52.86 -22.34
CA ARG A 4 -5.81 52.11 -21.17
C ARG A 4 -5.74 50.63 -21.49
N ILE A 5 -4.54 50.04 -21.32
CA ILE A 5 -4.34 48.60 -21.23
C ILE A 5 -4.40 48.23 -19.75
N THR A 6 -5.52 47.61 -19.34
CA THR A 6 -5.62 47.01 -17.99
C THR A 6 -5.03 45.61 -17.99
N SER A 7 -3.91 45.48 -17.31
CA SER A 7 -3.25 44.20 -17.02
C SER A 7 -4.07 43.42 -16.00
N CYS A 8 -4.55 42.26 -16.38
CA CYS A 8 -5.17 41.29 -15.49
C CYS A 8 -4.07 40.46 -14.81
N LEU A 9 -3.61 40.89 -13.62
CA LEU A 9 -2.78 40.11 -12.74
C LEU A 9 -3.68 39.13 -11.99
N ALA A 10 -3.70 37.86 -12.45
CA ALA A 10 -4.29 36.77 -11.72
C ALA A 10 -3.43 36.47 -10.47
N THR A 11 -3.89 36.91 -9.34
CA THR A 11 -3.37 36.54 -8.01
C THR A 11 -3.61 35.04 -7.78
N ARG A 12 -2.56 34.26 -7.92
CA ARG A 12 -2.53 32.88 -7.40
C ARG A 12 -2.50 32.98 -5.87
N SER A 13 -3.64 32.84 -5.24
CA SER A 13 -3.74 32.62 -3.79
C SER A 13 -3.17 31.24 -3.47
N LEU A 14 -1.94 31.22 -2.92
CA LEU A 14 -1.38 30.09 -2.21
C LEU A 14 -2.28 29.85 -0.98
N GLN A 15 -3.23 28.96 -1.10
CA GLN A 15 -3.87 28.37 0.09
C GLN A 15 -2.82 27.58 0.85
N ARG A 16 -2.26 28.21 1.87
CA ARG A 16 -1.60 27.47 2.97
C ARG A 16 -2.67 26.62 3.62
N ILE A 17 -2.66 25.33 3.34
CA ILE A 17 -3.45 24.34 4.08
C ILE A 17 -2.90 24.38 5.51
N LEU A 18 -3.67 25.01 6.40
CA LEU A 18 -3.49 24.89 7.84
C LEU A 18 -3.72 23.41 8.17
N ILE A 19 -2.63 22.69 8.42
CA ILE A 19 -2.66 21.37 9.06
C ILE A 19 -3.18 21.63 10.48
N SER A 20 -4.49 21.51 10.68
CA SER A 20 -5.04 21.41 12.02
C SER A 20 -4.42 20.16 12.64
N ARG A 21 -3.72 20.33 13.77
CA ARG A 21 -3.15 19.24 14.56
C ARG A 21 -4.28 18.45 15.23
N THR A 22 -4.98 17.62 14.47
CA THR A 22 -5.63 16.46 15.05
C THR A 22 -4.55 15.44 15.35
N PRO A 23 -4.56 14.76 16.51
CA PRO A 23 -3.57 13.72 16.78
C PRO A 23 -3.64 12.69 15.66
N ALA A 24 -2.50 12.38 15.06
CA ALA A 24 -2.39 11.43 13.98
C ALA A 24 -3.06 10.11 14.37
N CYS A 25 -3.81 9.51 13.46
CA CYS A 25 -4.58 8.28 13.72
C CYS A 25 -3.68 7.13 14.24
N ALA A 26 -2.40 7.14 13.87
CA ALA A 26 -1.39 6.20 14.36
C ALA A 26 -1.13 6.32 15.88
N GLU A 27 -1.29 7.48 16.50
CA GLU A 27 -1.12 7.64 17.95
C GLU A 27 -2.25 6.96 18.74
N ARG A 28 -3.39 6.69 18.10
CA ARG A 28 -4.53 5.97 18.67
C ARG A 28 -4.34 4.45 18.70
N LEU A 29 -3.41 3.94 17.93
CA LEU A 29 -3.00 2.54 17.98
C LEU A 29 -1.99 2.36 19.12
N GLN A 30 -2.37 1.62 20.16
CA GLN A 30 -1.43 1.18 21.20
C GLN A 30 -0.50 0.12 20.59
N TRP A 31 0.60 0.58 20.00
CA TRP A 31 1.62 -0.29 19.36
C TRP A 31 2.28 -1.29 20.32
N SER A 32 2.08 -1.10 21.66
CA SER A 32 2.63 -1.96 22.72
C SER A 32 1.85 -3.26 22.94
N SER A 33 0.68 -3.45 22.33
CA SER A 33 -0.19 -4.61 22.55
C SER A 33 -0.15 -5.65 21.42
N ILE A 34 0.81 -5.57 20.51
CA ILE A 34 1.08 -6.65 19.56
C ILE A 34 1.77 -7.79 20.33
N PRO A 35 1.24 -9.01 20.35
CA PRO A 35 1.90 -10.14 20.99
C PRO A 35 3.31 -10.29 20.43
N ARG A 36 4.30 -10.24 21.34
CA ARG A 36 5.71 -10.47 21.00
C ARG A 36 5.97 -11.96 21.13
N GLU A 37 6.05 -12.72 20.18
CA GLU A 37 6.40 -14.15 20.15
C GLU A 37 5.29 -15.01 19.55
N VAL A 38 5.52 -15.35 18.30
CA VAL A 38 5.02 -16.59 17.72
C VAL A 38 6.17 -17.58 17.78
N SER A 39 6.15 -18.46 18.76
CA SER A 39 6.94 -19.69 18.70
C SER A 39 6.30 -20.56 17.62
N THR A 40 6.74 -20.42 16.39
CA THR A 40 6.41 -21.38 15.33
C THR A 40 7.11 -22.68 15.64
N SER A 41 6.35 -23.68 16.08
CA SER A 41 6.87 -25.04 16.12
C SER A 41 7.13 -25.48 14.67
N SER A 42 8.37 -25.66 14.31
CA SER A 42 8.86 -25.99 12.97
C SER A 42 8.33 -27.33 12.39
N SER A 43 7.51 -28.05 13.13
CA SER A 43 7.00 -29.37 12.74
C SER A 43 5.75 -29.34 11.88
N SER A 44 4.97 -28.26 11.85
CA SER A 44 3.78 -28.17 11.01
C SER A 44 4.04 -27.62 9.61
N PHE A 45 5.15 -26.89 9.41
CA PHE A 45 5.53 -26.35 8.10
C PHE A 45 6.02 -27.43 7.13
N HIS A 46 6.80 -28.41 7.61
CA HIS A 46 7.39 -29.46 6.75
C HIS A 46 6.39 -30.48 6.20
N GLN A 47 5.20 -30.61 6.77
CA GLN A 47 4.18 -31.52 6.23
C GLN A 47 3.33 -30.90 5.09
N HIS A 48 3.35 -29.57 4.98
CA HIS A 48 2.61 -28.89 3.90
C HIS A 48 3.46 -28.71 2.62
N GLU A 49 4.79 -28.67 2.75
CA GLU A 49 5.70 -28.53 1.60
C GLU A 49 5.67 -29.73 0.64
N GLN A 50 5.27 -30.91 1.10
CA GLN A 50 5.24 -32.13 0.27
C GLN A 50 3.96 -32.28 -0.58
N SER A 51 2.90 -31.51 -0.32
CA SER A 51 1.66 -31.56 -1.08
C SER A 51 1.51 -30.50 -2.17
N ILE A 52 2.43 -29.50 -2.22
CA ILE A 52 2.36 -28.33 -3.13
C ILE A 52 3.15 -28.54 -4.44
N GLN A 53 3.89 -29.66 -4.57
CA GLN A 53 4.76 -29.87 -5.75
C GLN A 53 4.03 -30.28 -7.06
N ASP A 54 2.73 -30.48 -7.05
CA ASP A 54 2.01 -31.02 -8.22
C ASP A 54 0.99 -30.08 -8.88
N GLU A 55 0.78 -28.85 -8.37
CA GLU A 55 -0.05 -27.85 -9.06
C GLU A 55 0.74 -26.59 -9.44
N ASN A 56 1.67 -26.74 -10.37
CA ASN A 56 2.25 -25.61 -11.10
C ASN A 56 1.18 -25.06 -12.06
N THR A 57 0.23 -24.30 -11.53
CA THR A 57 -0.71 -23.55 -12.36
C THR A 57 -0.02 -22.31 -12.87
N ASP A 58 0.45 -22.41 -14.08
CA ASP A 58 0.96 -21.32 -14.92
C ASP A 58 -0.09 -20.19 -14.99
N PHE A 59 0.14 -19.08 -14.26
CA PHE A 59 -0.71 -17.88 -14.28
C PHE A 59 -0.55 -17.09 -15.58
N THR A 60 0.40 -17.44 -16.42
CA THR A 60 0.54 -16.86 -17.74
C THR A 60 -0.69 -17.23 -18.57
N SER A 61 -1.71 -16.33 -18.50
CA SER A 61 -2.90 -16.40 -19.37
C SER A 61 -3.85 -17.59 -19.14
N ARG A 62 -4.49 -17.68 -17.96
CA ARG A 62 -5.77 -18.38 -17.90
C ARG A 62 -6.77 -17.61 -18.77
N ASN A 63 -7.08 -18.09 -19.95
CA ASN A 63 -8.03 -17.55 -20.94
C ASN A 63 -7.54 -16.43 -21.88
N GLY A 64 -6.23 -16.23 -22.12
CA GLY A 64 -5.76 -15.24 -23.12
C GLY A 64 -6.01 -13.78 -22.75
N LYS A 65 -6.25 -13.47 -21.46
CA LYS A 65 -6.40 -12.11 -20.94
C LYS A 65 -5.05 -11.55 -20.48
N GLU A 66 -4.88 -10.25 -20.66
CA GLU A 66 -3.72 -9.54 -20.12
C GLU A 66 -3.76 -9.56 -18.59
N THR A 67 -2.60 -9.80 -17.96
CA THR A 67 -2.41 -9.78 -16.51
C THR A 67 -1.16 -8.98 -16.16
N THR A 68 -1.14 -8.37 -14.99
CA THR A 68 0.05 -7.68 -14.45
C THR A 68 0.96 -8.60 -13.64
N TYR A 69 0.63 -9.87 -13.53
CA TYR A 69 1.36 -10.89 -12.79
C TYR A 69 2.73 -11.19 -13.38
N VAL A 70 3.78 -11.20 -12.54
CA VAL A 70 5.16 -11.54 -12.88
C VAL A 70 5.63 -12.66 -11.96
N GLU A 71 5.77 -13.89 -12.49
CA GLU A 71 6.13 -15.07 -11.70
C GLU A 71 7.44 -14.90 -10.91
N GLU A 72 8.48 -14.32 -11.53
CA GLU A 72 9.77 -14.12 -10.88
C GLU A 72 9.66 -13.16 -9.67
N GLU A 73 8.79 -12.16 -9.74
CA GLU A 73 8.56 -11.25 -8.62
C GLU A 73 7.79 -11.97 -7.51
N VAL A 74 6.71 -12.66 -7.85
CA VAL A 74 5.90 -13.41 -6.87
C VAL A 74 6.72 -14.49 -6.18
N ALA A 75 7.61 -15.19 -6.90
CA ALA A 75 8.50 -16.18 -6.33
C ALA A 75 9.46 -15.60 -5.26
N LYS A 76 9.94 -14.36 -5.44
CA LYS A 76 10.74 -13.68 -4.40
C LYS A 76 9.94 -13.48 -3.11
N PHE A 77 8.69 -13.03 -3.22
CA PHE A 77 7.82 -12.81 -2.05
C PHE A 77 7.37 -14.11 -1.37
N ARG A 78 7.21 -15.21 -2.11
CA ARG A 78 6.99 -16.54 -1.53
C ARG A 78 8.10 -16.94 -0.57
N LEU A 79 9.36 -16.71 -0.95
CA LEU A 79 10.52 -17.01 -0.09
C LEU A 79 10.54 -16.18 1.20
N MET A 80 9.93 -15.00 1.18
CA MET A 80 9.84 -14.12 2.36
C MET A 80 8.66 -14.45 3.27
N ALA A 81 7.74 -15.34 2.87
CA ALA A 81 6.49 -15.58 3.57
C ALA A 81 6.67 -15.85 5.08
N SER A 82 7.65 -16.67 5.47
CA SER A 82 7.92 -17.00 6.88
C SER A 82 8.45 -15.83 7.71
N SER A 83 8.98 -14.78 7.08
CA SER A 83 9.63 -13.64 7.76
C SER A 83 8.72 -12.41 7.91
N TRP A 84 7.51 -12.41 7.34
CA TRP A 84 6.62 -11.24 7.37
C TRP A 84 6.41 -10.66 8.77
N TRP A 85 6.26 -11.51 9.77
CA TRP A 85 5.97 -11.11 11.15
C TRP A 85 7.16 -11.21 12.09
N ASP A 86 8.37 -11.50 11.57
CA ASP A 86 9.60 -11.42 12.37
C ASP A 86 9.96 -9.94 12.61
N PRO A 87 9.94 -9.45 13.87
CA PRO A 87 10.27 -8.07 14.17
C PRO A 87 11.74 -7.70 13.94
N HIS A 88 12.60 -8.71 13.72
CA HIS A 88 14.02 -8.55 13.43
C HIS A 88 14.39 -8.96 12.00
N GLY A 89 13.44 -9.52 11.25
CA GLY A 89 13.61 -9.97 9.87
C GLY A 89 13.61 -8.85 8.83
N ASP A 90 13.61 -9.25 7.57
CA ASP A 90 13.70 -8.35 6.40
C ASP A 90 12.50 -7.39 6.30
N CYS A 91 11.33 -7.79 6.81
CA CYS A 91 10.12 -6.96 6.81
C CYS A 91 10.07 -5.91 7.93
N LYS A 92 11.10 -5.82 8.80
CA LYS A 92 11.17 -4.83 9.89
C LYS A 92 10.96 -3.38 9.43
N PRO A 93 11.51 -2.91 8.30
CA PRO A 93 11.24 -1.55 7.79
C PRO A 93 9.77 -1.34 7.42
N LEU A 94 9.07 -2.35 6.87
CA LEU A 94 7.65 -2.28 6.52
C LEU A 94 6.75 -2.15 7.74
N HIS A 95 7.09 -2.82 8.85
CA HIS A 95 6.39 -2.65 10.12
C HIS A 95 6.48 -1.21 10.63
N SER A 96 7.67 -0.61 10.59
CA SER A 96 7.87 0.76 11.04
C SER A 96 7.25 1.81 10.08
N LEU A 97 7.14 1.49 8.78
CA LEU A 97 6.49 2.31 7.76
C LEU A 97 5.00 2.49 8.04
N ASN A 98 4.37 1.53 8.71
CA ASN A 98 2.95 1.62 9.06
C ASN A 98 2.59 2.85 9.88
N LYS A 99 3.51 3.42 10.66
CA LYS A 99 3.26 4.68 11.35
C LYS A 99 2.89 5.80 10.38
N LEU A 100 3.51 5.84 9.20
CA LEU A 100 3.20 6.82 8.18
C LEU A 100 1.99 6.40 7.33
N ARG A 101 1.96 5.13 6.86
CA ARG A 101 0.89 4.63 5.98
C ARG A 101 -0.48 4.69 6.64
N VAL A 102 -0.60 4.16 7.84
CA VAL A 102 -1.88 4.12 8.58
C VAL A 102 -2.37 5.53 8.89
N SER A 103 -1.46 6.46 9.29
CA SER A 103 -1.82 7.86 9.49
C SER A 103 -2.31 8.51 8.20
N MET A 104 -1.57 8.34 7.09
CA MET A 104 -1.94 8.91 5.80
C MET A 104 -3.31 8.42 5.33
N ILE A 105 -3.56 7.11 5.44
CA ILE A 105 -4.83 6.50 5.02
C ILE A 105 -5.98 7.01 5.90
N CYS A 106 -5.83 6.96 7.21
CA CYS A 106 -6.86 7.39 8.14
C CYS A 106 -7.18 8.88 7.99
N ASP A 107 -6.15 9.74 8.00
CA ASP A 107 -6.32 11.18 7.86
C ASP A 107 -6.86 11.55 6.47
N GLY A 108 -6.41 10.86 5.41
CA GLY A 108 -6.92 11.05 4.05
C GLY A 108 -8.41 10.71 3.92
N LEU A 109 -8.87 9.60 4.51
CA LEU A 109 -10.28 9.21 4.50
C LEU A 109 -11.16 10.16 5.32
N ILE A 110 -10.64 10.67 6.44
CA ILE A 110 -11.34 11.67 7.26
C ILE A 110 -11.45 13.01 6.49
N GLN A 111 -10.34 13.50 5.94
CA GLN A 111 -10.29 14.79 5.23
C GLN A 111 -11.10 14.78 3.93
N SER A 112 -11.21 13.63 3.26
CA SER A 112 -12.04 13.46 2.07
C SER A 112 -13.53 13.31 2.39
N GLY A 113 -13.90 13.24 3.68
CA GLY A 113 -15.28 13.09 4.13
C GLY A 113 -15.87 11.70 3.87
N ILE A 114 -15.03 10.69 3.64
CA ILE A 114 -15.41 9.28 3.44
C ILE A 114 -15.68 8.63 4.80
N ALA A 115 -14.82 8.92 5.79
CA ALA A 115 -15.02 8.45 7.16
C ALA A 115 -16.27 9.11 7.77
N LYS A 116 -17.09 8.30 8.44
CA LYS A 116 -18.34 8.78 9.03
C LYS A 116 -18.05 9.65 10.26
N PRO A 117 -18.61 10.88 10.35
CA PRO A 117 -18.30 11.83 11.41
C PRO A 117 -18.47 11.26 12.82
N GLU A 118 -19.48 10.40 13.04
CA GLU A 118 -19.77 9.80 14.34
C GLU A 118 -18.66 8.88 14.89
N TYR A 119 -17.74 8.40 14.02
CA TYR A 119 -16.66 7.50 14.42
C TYR A 119 -15.28 8.17 14.47
N VAL A 120 -15.12 9.36 13.84
CA VAL A 120 -13.82 10.01 13.66
C VAL A 120 -13.09 10.26 14.98
N GLU A 121 -13.78 10.70 16.01
CA GLU A 121 -13.18 10.95 17.33
C GLU A 121 -13.08 9.70 18.22
N GLY A 122 -13.63 8.57 17.75
CA GLY A 122 -13.67 7.32 18.51
C GLY A 122 -12.43 6.43 18.27
N PRO A 123 -12.40 5.25 18.91
CA PRO A 123 -11.33 4.27 18.74
C PRO A 123 -11.36 3.54 17.38
N THR A 124 -12.45 3.65 16.64
CA THR A 124 -12.65 2.98 15.34
C THR A 124 -13.06 3.99 14.25
N PRO A 125 -12.16 4.93 13.88
CA PRO A 125 -12.47 6.02 12.96
C PRO A 125 -12.82 5.55 11.54
N LEU A 126 -12.42 4.34 11.16
CA LEU A 126 -12.66 3.75 9.85
C LEU A 126 -13.88 2.80 9.84
N LYS A 127 -14.68 2.77 10.91
CA LYS A 127 -15.83 1.86 11.02
C LYS A 127 -16.85 2.07 9.89
N GLY A 128 -17.17 0.94 9.25
CA GLY A 128 -18.12 0.90 8.14
C GLY A 128 -17.55 1.25 6.78
N LEU A 129 -16.22 1.44 6.68
CA LEU A 129 -15.52 1.55 5.41
C LEU A 129 -15.05 0.18 4.92
N LYS A 130 -15.13 -0.05 3.62
CA LYS A 130 -14.59 -1.24 2.94
C LYS A 130 -13.31 -0.85 2.20
N ILE A 131 -12.19 -1.47 2.57
CA ILE A 131 -10.86 -1.13 2.05
C ILE A 131 -10.26 -2.37 1.40
N LEU A 132 -9.67 -2.20 0.20
CA LEU A 132 -8.87 -3.23 -0.47
C LEU A 132 -7.38 -2.86 -0.35
N ASP A 133 -6.57 -3.79 0.11
CA ASP A 133 -5.10 -3.72 0.12
C ASP A 133 -4.56 -4.69 -0.92
N VAL A 134 -4.10 -4.17 -2.06
CA VAL A 134 -3.60 -4.96 -3.19
C VAL A 134 -2.11 -5.17 -3.03
N GLY A 135 -1.64 -6.42 -3.10
CA GLY A 135 -0.28 -6.79 -2.73
C GLY A 135 -0.09 -6.72 -1.21
N CYS A 136 -1.03 -7.28 -0.45
CA CYS A 136 -1.06 -7.14 1.00
C CYS A 136 0.06 -7.88 1.73
N GLY A 137 0.79 -8.79 1.05
CA GLY A 137 1.82 -9.63 1.64
C GLY A 137 1.28 -10.41 2.84
N GLY A 138 2.04 -10.48 3.91
CA GLY A 138 1.63 -11.12 5.17
C GLY A 138 0.59 -10.34 5.99
N GLY A 139 -0.05 -9.29 5.44
CA GLY A 139 -1.13 -8.56 6.10
C GLY A 139 -0.69 -7.46 7.07
N ILE A 140 0.58 -7.05 7.03
CA ILE A 140 1.15 -6.03 7.96
C ILE A 140 0.34 -4.72 7.96
N LEU A 141 -0.18 -4.28 6.81
CA LEU A 141 -0.99 -3.07 6.69
C LEU A 141 -2.48 -3.32 6.93
N CYS A 142 -3.00 -4.47 6.51
CA CYS A 142 -4.40 -4.83 6.69
C CYS A 142 -4.84 -4.82 8.16
N GLU A 143 -4.03 -5.41 9.05
CA GLU A 143 -4.42 -5.58 10.45
C GLU A 143 -4.62 -4.27 11.23
N PRO A 144 -3.71 -3.28 11.18
CA PRO A 144 -3.95 -2.01 11.86
C PRO A 144 -5.17 -1.27 11.30
N LEU A 145 -5.48 -1.38 10.00
CA LEU A 145 -6.70 -0.79 9.43
C LEU A 145 -7.96 -1.49 9.95
N ALA A 146 -7.92 -2.81 10.07
CA ALA A 146 -9.00 -3.59 10.68
C ALA A 146 -9.20 -3.25 12.16
N ARG A 147 -8.13 -3.02 12.93
CA ARG A 147 -8.21 -2.55 14.34
C ARG A 147 -8.84 -1.16 14.45
N LEU A 148 -8.68 -0.31 13.43
CA LEU A 148 -9.35 0.99 13.31
C LEU A 148 -10.81 0.88 12.83
N GLY A 149 -11.32 -0.34 12.63
CA GLY A 149 -12.72 -0.62 12.37
C GLY A 149 -13.11 -0.75 10.89
N ALA A 150 -12.15 -0.68 9.97
CA ALA A 150 -12.43 -0.96 8.56
C ALA A 150 -12.73 -2.44 8.33
N SER A 151 -13.58 -2.74 7.34
CA SER A 151 -13.67 -4.06 6.73
C SER A 151 -12.59 -4.12 5.63
N VAL A 152 -11.56 -4.92 5.82
CA VAL A 152 -10.39 -4.97 4.95
C VAL A 152 -10.40 -6.25 4.13
N VAL A 153 -10.17 -6.13 2.83
CA VAL A 153 -9.83 -7.26 1.96
C VAL A 153 -8.35 -7.11 1.62
N GLY A 154 -7.55 -8.10 1.99
CA GLY A 154 -6.14 -8.21 1.59
C GLY A 154 -6.03 -9.16 0.41
N LEU A 155 -5.50 -8.70 -0.71
CA LEU A 155 -5.31 -9.47 -1.94
C LEU A 155 -3.82 -9.60 -2.23
N ASP A 156 -3.33 -10.81 -2.48
CA ASP A 156 -1.94 -11.07 -2.84
C ASP A 156 -1.83 -12.23 -3.84
N ALA A 157 -0.89 -12.11 -4.76
CA ALA A 157 -0.63 -13.10 -5.81
C ALA A 157 0.27 -14.26 -5.33
N ALA A 158 0.75 -14.24 -4.08
CA ALA A 158 1.46 -15.34 -3.45
C ALA A 158 0.58 -16.03 -2.40
N GLU A 159 0.25 -17.29 -2.62
CA GLU A 159 -0.61 -18.06 -1.71
C GLU A 159 0.02 -18.24 -0.32
N GLU A 160 1.34 -18.35 -0.25
CA GLU A 160 2.11 -18.45 0.99
C GLU A 160 1.96 -17.20 1.85
N ASN A 161 1.94 -16.02 1.24
CA ASN A 161 1.71 -14.75 1.94
C ASN A 161 0.31 -14.74 2.56
N ILE A 162 -0.70 -15.14 1.80
CA ILE A 162 -2.08 -15.22 2.26
C ILE A 162 -2.24 -16.22 3.41
N THR A 163 -1.56 -17.35 3.34
CA THR A 163 -1.55 -18.35 4.41
C THR A 163 -1.00 -17.75 5.71
N VAL A 164 0.15 -17.07 5.64
CA VAL A 164 0.76 -16.42 6.80
C VAL A 164 -0.12 -15.30 7.35
N ALA A 165 -0.72 -14.48 6.45
CA ALA A 165 -1.62 -13.40 6.86
C ALA A 165 -2.86 -13.92 7.61
N LYS A 166 -3.49 -15.01 7.13
CA LYS A 166 -4.62 -15.67 7.80
C LYS A 166 -4.25 -16.18 9.19
N LEU A 167 -3.15 -16.93 9.28
CA LEU A 167 -2.67 -17.49 10.56
C LEU A 167 -2.34 -16.41 11.59
N HIS A 168 -1.79 -15.27 11.16
CA HIS A 168 -1.50 -14.18 12.07
C HIS A 168 -2.76 -13.46 12.52
N ALA A 169 -3.70 -13.18 11.60
CA ALA A 169 -4.96 -12.53 11.92
C ALA A 169 -5.85 -13.33 12.90
N GLU A 170 -5.79 -14.66 12.88
CA GLU A 170 -6.51 -15.52 13.81
C GLU A 170 -6.14 -15.30 15.28
N GLN A 171 -4.94 -14.75 15.55
CA GLN A 171 -4.46 -14.48 16.91
C GLN A 171 -5.16 -13.26 17.55
N ASP A 172 -5.76 -12.36 16.75
CA ASP A 172 -6.50 -11.20 17.25
C ASP A 172 -7.96 -11.26 16.77
N PRO A 173 -8.93 -11.58 17.64
CA PRO A 173 -10.33 -11.66 17.26
C PRO A 173 -10.94 -10.37 16.68
N LYS A 174 -10.34 -9.20 16.94
CA LYS A 174 -10.77 -7.93 16.34
C LYS A 174 -10.32 -7.81 14.89
N VAL A 175 -9.11 -8.30 14.61
CA VAL A 175 -8.58 -8.36 13.24
C VAL A 175 -9.32 -9.42 12.45
N HIS A 176 -9.35 -10.64 12.95
CA HIS A 176 -9.95 -11.80 12.27
C HIS A 176 -11.39 -11.57 11.78
N ARG A 177 -12.20 -10.81 12.54
CA ARG A 177 -13.59 -10.50 12.14
C ARG A 177 -13.71 -9.41 11.06
N ASN A 178 -12.69 -8.60 10.90
CA ASN A 178 -12.72 -7.42 10.04
C ASN A 178 -11.77 -7.53 8.83
N VAL A 179 -11.09 -8.67 8.68
CA VAL A 179 -10.15 -8.91 7.56
C VAL A 179 -10.55 -10.18 6.82
N GLU A 180 -10.52 -10.09 5.50
CA GLU A 180 -10.60 -11.21 4.59
C GLU A 180 -9.34 -11.24 3.72
N TYR A 181 -8.67 -12.38 3.60
CA TYR A 181 -7.48 -12.53 2.76
C TYR A 181 -7.78 -13.43 1.57
N LEU A 182 -7.50 -12.93 0.36
CA LEU A 182 -7.76 -13.58 -0.92
C LEU A 182 -6.46 -13.79 -1.69
N TYR A 183 -6.28 -14.99 -2.19
CA TYR A 183 -5.24 -15.32 -3.15
C TYR A 183 -5.73 -15.03 -4.57
N GLY A 184 -4.95 -14.27 -5.35
CA GLY A 184 -5.25 -13.91 -6.73
C GLY A 184 -4.68 -12.58 -7.15
N THR A 185 -4.95 -12.19 -8.40
CA THR A 185 -4.56 -10.90 -8.96
C THR A 185 -5.69 -9.88 -8.88
N ILE A 186 -5.36 -8.60 -9.04
CA ILE A 186 -6.38 -7.54 -9.05
C ILE A 186 -7.31 -7.66 -10.27
N GLU A 187 -6.82 -8.17 -11.38
CA GLU A 187 -7.60 -8.40 -12.60
C GLU A 187 -8.67 -9.46 -12.35
N GLU A 188 -8.30 -10.61 -11.76
CA GLU A 188 -9.25 -11.67 -11.42
C GLU A 188 -10.28 -11.20 -10.40
N HIS A 189 -9.84 -10.44 -9.40
CA HIS A 189 -10.71 -9.90 -8.38
C HIS A 189 -11.72 -8.91 -8.96
N ALA A 190 -11.28 -8.00 -9.83
CA ALA A 190 -12.13 -7.00 -10.47
C ALA A 190 -13.20 -7.62 -11.40
N GLU A 191 -12.96 -8.79 -11.98
CA GLU A 191 -13.96 -9.50 -12.77
C GLU A 191 -15.17 -10.00 -11.96
N THR A 192 -14.98 -10.20 -10.68
CA THR A 192 -16.01 -10.76 -9.77
C THR A 192 -16.78 -9.71 -9.00
N ILE A 193 -16.36 -8.44 -9.09
CA ILE A 193 -16.93 -7.34 -8.29
C ILE A 193 -17.12 -6.09 -9.13
N ASP A 194 -18.13 -5.30 -8.76
CA ASP A 194 -18.30 -3.92 -9.21
C ASP A 194 -17.62 -2.92 -8.26
N GLU A 195 -17.79 -1.62 -8.47
CA GLU A 195 -17.29 -0.54 -7.60
C GLU A 195 -17.81 -0.67 -6.17
N ILE A 196 -17.02 -1.29 -5.29
CA ILE A 196 -17.45 -1.60 -3.92
C ILE A 196 -16.57 -1.04 -2.82
N TYR A 197 -15.34 -0.61 -3.14
CA TYR A 197 -14.39 -0.15 -2.13
C TYR A 197 -14.48 1.36 -1.92
N ASP A 198 -14.49 1.76 -0.63
CA ASP A 198 -14.38 3.16 -0.22
C ASP A 198 -12.93 3.66 -0.37
N ALA A 199 -11.97 2.73 -0.27
CA ALA A 199 -10.58 2.99 -0.58
C ALA A 199 -9.88 1.73 -1.13
N VAL A 200 -8.90 1.95 -2.01
CA VAL A 200 -7.92 0.95 -2.44
C VAL A 200 -6.53 1.43 -2.04
N ILE A 201 -5.67 0.49 -1.68
CA ILE A 201 -4.28 0.73 -1.32
C ILE A 201 -3.41 -0.13 -2.22
N ALA A 202 -2.32 0.45 -2.77
CA ALA A 202 -1.25 -0.25 -3.45
C ALA A 202 0.07 0.29 -2.87
N SER A 203 0.63 -0.42 -1.90
CA SER A 203 1.79 0.05 -1.16
C SER A 203 3.00 -0.82 -1.44
N GLU A 204 4.01 -0.27 -2.12
CA GLU A 204 5.23 -0.97 -2.56
C GLU A 204 4.88 -2.15 -3.51
N VAL A 205 4.03 -1.90 -4.50
CA VAL A 205 3.54 -2.91 -5.47
C VAL A 205 3.87 -2.52 -6.90
N LEU A 206 3.81 -1.23 -7.24
CA LEU A 206 3.91 -0.77 -8.64
C LEU A 206 5.22 -1.16 -9.32
N GLU A 207 6.30 -1.28 -8.56
CA GLU A 207 7.62 -1.70 -9.03
C GLU A 207 7.73 -3.20 -9.35
N HIS A 208 6.69 -4.00 -9.02
CA HIS A 208 6.67 -5.45 -9.17
C HIS A 208 5.66 -5.94 -10.22
N VAL A 209 4.86 -5.03 -10.80
CA VAL A 209 3.88 -5.36 -11.83
C VAL A 209 4.44 -5.15 -13.23
N GLU A 210 3.95 -5.91 -14.21
CA GLU A 210 4.41 -5.80 -15.59
C GLU A 210 3.88 -4.55 -16.29
N SER A 211 2.60 -4.23 -16.09
CA SER A 211 1.94 -3.07 -16.68
C SER A 211 1.29 -2.20 -15.61
N THR A 212 1.95 -1.08 -15.30
CA THR A 212 1.43 -0.11 -14.33
C THR A 212 0.09 0.51 -14.79
N ASP A 213 -0.08 0.80 -16.09
CA ASP A 213 -1.32 1.38 -16.62
C ASP A 213 -2.50 0.40 -16.45
N LEU A 214 -2.33 -0.88 -16.79
CA LEU A 214 -3.34 -1.92 -16.58
C LEU A 214 -3.67 -2.08 -15.10
N PHE A 215 -2.66 -2.19 -14.24
CA PHE A 215 -2.84 -2.33 -12.80
C PHE A 215 -3.66 -1.16 -12.21
N LEU A 216 -3.26 0.08 -12.52
CA LEU A 216 -3.94 1.28 -12.01
C LEU A 216 -5.37 1.40 -12.54
N SER A 217 -5.60 1.08 -13.82
CA SER A 217 -6.95 1.10 -14.40
C SER A 217 -7.86 0.07 -13.76
N THR A 218 -7.34 -1.13 -13.49
CA THR A 218 -8.08 -2.21 -12.84
C THR A 218 -8.40 -1.86 -11.38
N CYS A 219 -7.43 -1.34 -10.62
CA CYS A 219 -7.70 -0.80 -9.29
C CYS A 219 -8.78 0.30 -9.31
N ALA A 220 -8.70 1.22 -10.29
CA ALA A 220 -9.66 2.31 -10.43
C ALA A 220 -11.11 1.82 -10.63
N GLN A 221 -11.31 0.70 -11.33
CA GLN A 221 -12.63 0.09 -11.54
C GLN A 221 -13.28 -0.40 -10.25
N THR A 222 -12.49 -0.79 -9.25
CA THR A 222 -12.99 -1.30 -7.97
C THR A 222 -13.34 -0.20 -6.97
N ILE A 223 -12.92 1.05 -7.22
CA ILE A 223 -13.11 2.19 -6.33
C ILE A 223 -14.42 2.89 -6.64
N LYS A 224 -15.24 3.14 -5.62
CA LYS A 224 -16.46 3.94 -5.72
C LYS A 224 -16.18 5.37 -6.21
N PRO A 225 -17.13 6.00 -6.92
CA PRO A 225 -17.09 7.46 -7.14
C PRO A 225 -16.95 8.20 -5.81
N GLY A 226 -15.99 9.11 -5.71
CA GLY A 226 -15.62 9.79 -4.47
C GLY A 226 -14.74 8.97 -3.52
N GLY A 227 -14.42 7.72 -3.83
CA GLY A 227 -13.52 6.88 -3.06
C GLY A 227 -12.05 7.28 -3.19
N SER A 228 -11.21 6.75 -2.32
CA SER A 228 -9.78 7.10 -2.22
C SER A 228 -8.86 6.03 -2.80
N PHE A 229 -7.74 6.46 -3.38
CA PHE A 229 -6.64 5.57 -3.75
C PHE A 229 -5.36 6.04 -3.06
N PHE A 230 -4.70 5.13 -2.35
CA PHE A 230 -3.44 5.37 -1.65
C PHE A 230 -2.36 4.53 -2.28
N ILE A 231 -1.24 5.16 -2.65
CA ILE A 231 -0.14 4.50 -3.33
C ILE A 231 1.17 4.91 -2.65
N THR A 232 2.06 3.95 -2.39
CA THR A 232 3.46 4.23 -2.06
C THR A 232 4.34 3.44 -3.02
N THR A 233 5.40 4.06 -3.51
CA THR A 233 6.33 3.42 -4.46
C THR A 233 7.66 4.18 -4.56
N ILE A 234 8.62 3.57 -5.24
CA ILE A 234 9.94 4.15 -5.50
C ILE A 234 9.89 5.03 -6.76
N ASN A 235 10.47 6.23 -6.69
CA ASN A 235 10.53 7.13 -7.83
C ASN A 235 11.64 6.70 -8.81
N LYS A 236 11.44 6.93 -10.10
CA LYS A 236 12.46 6.66 -11.14
C LYS A 236 13.39 7.86 -11.30
N THR A 237 14.42 7.96 -10.47
CA THR A 237 15.43 9.03 -10.51
C THR A 237 16.83 8.46 -10.29
N PRO A 238 17.89 9.18 -10.67
CA PRO A 238 19.26 8.78 -10.30
C PRO A 238 19.46 8.68 -8.78
N PHE A 239 18.74 9.50 -7.99
CA PHE A 239 18.83 9.48 -6.53
C PHE A 239 18.20 8.23 -5.93
N SER A 240 17.09 7.73 -6.50
CA SER A 240 16.49 6.48 -6.07
C SER A 240 17.36 5.27 -6.41
N TRP A 241 18.08 5.31 -7.54
CA TRP A 241 19.04 4.28 -7.87
C TRP A 241 20.16 4.19 -6.83
N VAL A 242 20.75 5.34 -6.45
CA VAL A 242 21.81 5.38 -5.43
C VAL A 242 21.26 5.07 -4.04
N GLY A 243 20.17 5.71 -3.63
CA GLY A 243 19.63 5.59 -2.27
C GLY A 243 18.80 4.33 -2.05
N GLY A 244 17.94 3.97 -3.01
CA GLY A 244 17.04 2.83 -2.90
C GLY A 244 17.72 1.49 -3.20
N ILE A 245 18.53 1.42 -4.26
CA ILE A 245 19.17 0.17 -4.68
C ILE A 245 20.57 0.05 -4.09
N ALA A 246 21.50 0.95 -4.47
CA ALA A 246 22.89 0.77 -4.13
C ALA A 246 23.16 0.81 -2.62
N ILE A 247 22.50 1.70 -1.88
CA ILE A 247 22.70 1.83 -0.44
C ILE A 247 21.88 0.78 0.31
N ALA A 248 20.58 0.61 0.00
CA ALA A 248 19.73 -0.29 0.76
C ALA A 248 20.08 -1.78 0.54
N GLU A 249 20.37 -2.19 -0.69
CA GLU A 249 20.67 -3.59 -1.01
C GLU A 249 22.13 -3.96 -0.76
N TYR A 250 23.10 -3.12 -1.21
CA TYR A 250 24.51 -3.51 -1.24
C TYR A 250 25.33 -2.97 -0.08
N VAL A 251 24.96 -1.83 0.52
CA VAL A 251 25.73 -1.22 1.61
C VAL A 251 25.14 -1.56 2.97
N LEU A 252 23.84 -1.38 3.14
CA LEU A 252 23.16 -1.59 4.42
C LEU A 252 22.55 -2.99 4.57
N HIS A 253 22.48 -3.76 3.49
CA HIS A 253 21.85 -5.10 3.48
C HIS A 253 20.44 -5.10 4.11
N LEU A 254 19.70 -4.02 3.92
CA LEU A 254 18.32 -3.90 4.41
C LEU A 254 17.34 -4.73 3.59
N LEU A 255 17.70 -5.00 2.34
CA LEU A 255 16.95 -5.80 1.38
C LEU A 255 17.91 -6.75 0.66
N PRO A 256 17.45 -7.94 0.23
CA PRO A 256 18.25 -8.83 -0.61
C PRO A 256 18.68 -8.17 -1.91
N PRO A 257 19.93 -8.40 -2.41
CA PRO A 257 20.37 -7.90 -3.70
C PRO A 257 19.45 -8.36 -4.84
N GLY A 258 19.06 -7.43 -5.71
CA GLY A 258 18.15 -7.70 -6.83
C GLY A 258 16.67 -7.65 -6.47
N THR A 259 16.32 -7.12 -5.30
CA THR A 259 14.91 -6.88 -4.92
C THR A 259 14.26 -5.88 -5.85
N HIS A 260 15.01 -4.86 -6.33
CA HIS A 260 14.46 -3.80 -7.16
C HIS A 260 15.12 -3.72 -8.53
N ASP A 261 14.31 -3.65 -9.59
CA ASP A 261 14.72 -3.28 -10.94
C ASP A 261 14.37 -1.81 -11.22
N TRP A 262 15.39 -0.96 -11.37
CA TRP A 262 15.21 0.46 -11.66
C TRP A 262 14.37 0.73 -12.92
N ASN A 263 14.35 -0.19 -13.89
CA ASN A 263 13.55 -0.03 -15.09
C ASN A 263 12.05 -0.07 -14.80
N LYS A 264 11.65 -0.77 -13.75
CA LYS A 264 10.26 -0.90 -13.30
C LYS A 264 9.77 0.26 -12.42
N PHE A 265 10.68 1.15 -11.98
CA PHE A 265 10.28 2.31 -11.18
C PHE A 265 9.47 3.29 -12.01
N ILE A 266 8.46 3.90 -11.40
CA ILE A 266 7.58 4.84 -12.07
C ILE A 266 7.92 6.30 -11.68
N PRO A 267 8.19 7.21 -12.66
CA PRO A 267 8.33 8.62 -12.36
C PRO A 267 7.05 9.19 -11.76
N ARG A 268 7.19 9.97 -10.68
CA ARG A 268 6.04 10.60 -10.01
C ARG A 268 5.09 11.31 -10.97
N GLN A 269 5.62 12.05 -11.95
CA GLN A 269 4.79 12.80 -12.91
C GLN A 269 3.97 11.87 -13.81
N GLU A 270 4.54 10.74 -14.20
CA GLU A 270 3.86 9.73 -14.98
C GLU A 270 2.71 9.08 -14.19
N LEU A 271 2.97 8.69 -12.93
CA LEU A 271 1.93 8.16 -12.06
C LEU A 271 0.76 9.14 -11.90
N LEU A 272 1.06 10.41 -11.61
CA LEU A 272 0.02 11.43 -11.44
C LEU A 272 -0.79 11.67 -12.72
N PHE A 273 -0.14 11.64 -13.88
CA PHE A 273 -0.82 11.75 -15.17
C PHE A 273 -1.74 10.57 -15.45
N VAL A 274 -1.29 9.35 -15.15
CA VAL A 274 -2.12 8.14 -15.31
C VAL A 274 -3.31 8.15 -14.35
N LEU A 275 -3.13 8.58 -13.12
CA LEU A 275 -4.24 8.72 -12.15
C LEU A 275 -5.27 9.75 -12.60
N GLU A 276 -4.83 10.91 -13.13
CA GLU A 276 -5.73 11.92 -13.70
C GLU A 276 -6.51 11.37 -14.90
N LYS A 277 -5.87 10.62 -15.79
CA LYS A 277 -6.50 9.91 -16.91
C LYS A 277 -7.67 9.01 -16.47
N TYR A 278 -7.53 8.39 -15.28
CA TYR A 278 -8.57 7.52 -14.70
C TYR A 278 -9.54 8.26 -13.76
N GLY A 279 -9.59 9.58 -13.82
CA GLY A 279 -10.56 10.40 -13.09
C GLY A 279 -10.22 10.60 -11.61
N PHE A 280 -8.93 10.56 -11.25
CA PHE A 280 -8.51 10.87 -9.88
C PHE A 280 -7.98 12.28 -9.73
N VAL A 281 -8.39 12.94 -8.66
CA VAL A 281 -7.83 14.22 -8.22
C VAL A 281 -6.83 13.98 -7.09
N THR A 282 -5.58 14.36 -7.32
CA THR A 282 -4.52 14.25 -6.32
C THR A 282 -4.78 15.17 -5.13
N ARG A 283 -4.71 14.63 -3.92
CA ARG A 283 -4.88 15.33 -2.64
C ARG A 283 -3.58 15.53 -1.89
N LEU A 284 -2.69 14.55 -1.96
CA LEU A 284 -1.42 14.57 -1.23
C LEU A 284 -0.33 13.88 -2.05
N VAL A 285 0.88 14.48 -2.04
CA VAL A 285 2.11 13.83 -2.50
C VAL A 285 3.21 14.21 -1.54
N HIS A 286 3.86 13.21 -0.92
CA HIS A 286 5.00 13.38 -0.02
C HIS A 286 6.07 12.34 -0.30
N GLY A 287 7.33 12.70 -0.07
CA GLY A 287 8.42 11.75 0.03
C GLY A 287 8.46 11.10 1.40
N MET A 288 9.14 9.97 1.50
CA MET A 288 9.35 9.24 2.74
C MET A 288 10.85 9.04 2.97
N GLY A 289 11.34 9.42 4.14
CA GLY A 289 12.71 9.16 4.58
C GLY A 289 12.74 8.01 5.59
N TYR A 290 13.79 7.21 5.53
CA TYR A 290 14.04 6.12 6.47
C TYR A 290 15.36 6.30 7.20
N ASN A 291 15.33 6.17 8.52
CA ASN A 291 16.54 6.15 9.35
C ASN A 291 16.80 4.70 9.84
N PRO A 292 17.80 4.00 9.27
CA PRO A 292 18.07 2.60 9.61
C PRO A 292 18.57 2.41 11.05
N LEU A 293 19.22 3.41 11.64
CA LEU A 293 19.74 3.32 13.02
C LEU A 293 18.61 3.28 14.06
N THR A 294 17.51 3.99 13.78
CA THR A 294 16.37 4.07 14.69
C THR A 294 15.16 3.27 14.21
N ASN A 295 15.24 2.67 13.02
CA ASN A 295 14.12 2.00 12.34
C ASN A 295 12.87 2.90 12.31
N ASN A 296 13.03 4.16 11.92
CA ASN A 296 11.94 5.13 11.84
C ASN A 296 11.81 5.75 10.46
N TRP A 297 10.59 5.84 9.99
CA TRP A 297 10.22 6.58 8.80
C TRP A 297 9.68 7.96 9.17
N PHE A 298 9.86 8.93 8.28
CA PHE A 298 9.39 10.30 8.43
C PHE A 298 9.05 10.92 7.08
N TRP A 299 8.13 11.89 7.08
CA TRP A 299 7.73 12.59 5.87
C TRP A 299 8.79 13.57 5.37
N LEU A 300 8.95 13.63 4.05
CA LEU A 300 9.79 14.58 3.34
C LEU A 300 8.96 15.36 2.32
N SER A 301 9.35 16.61 2.05
CA SER A 301 8.86 17.35 0.89
C SER A 301 9.53 16.90 -0.41
N ASP A 302 10.74 16.37 -0.32
CA ASP A 302 11.48 15.79 -1.43
C ASP A 302 10.99 14.40 -1.76
N THR A 303 10.63 14.17 -3.02
CA THR A 303 10.10 12.92 -3.55
C THR A 303 11.10 12.22 -4.47
N SER A 304 12.37 12.57 -4.44
CA SER A 304 13.35 12.08 -5.41
C SER A 304 13.70 10.59 -5.24
N ILE A 305 13.56 10.02 -4.04
CA ILE A 305 13.84 8.59 -3.81
C ILE A 305 12.56 7.76 -3.91
N ASN A 306 11.57 8.08 -3.10
CA ASN A 306 10.28 7.41 -3.05
C ASN A 306 9.16 8.42 -2.78
N TYR A 307 7.93 8.02 -2.96
CA TYR A 307 6.81 8.91 -2.68
C TYR A 307 5.53 8.17 -2.34
N ALA A 308 4.69 8.85 -1.57
CA ALA A 308 3.34 8.45 -1.23
C ALA A 308 2.35 9.41 -1.90
N VAL A 309 1.27 8.85 -2.44
CA VAL A 309 0.20 9.58 -3.10
C VAL A 309 -1.13 9.23 -2.44
N HIS A 310 -1.96 10.23 -2.19
CA HIS A 310 -3.37 10.08 -1.94
C HIS A 310 -4.15 10.82 -3.02
N CYS A 311 -5.05 10.15 -3.68
CA CYS A 311 -5.97 10.74 -4.64
C CYS A 311 -7.41 10.26 -4.41
N VAL A 312 -8.37 11.02 -4.92
CA VAL A 312 -9.81 10.76 -4.77
C VAL A 312 -10.44 10.69 -6.15
N LYS A 313 -11.19 9.62 -6.41
CA LYS A 313 -11.93 9.42 -7.66
C LYS A 313 -13.03 10.48 -7.78
N GLU A 314 -13.15 11.11 -8.93
CA GLU A 314 -14.23 12.05 -9.20
C GLU A 314 -15.61 11.38 -9.09
N LYS A 315 -16.64 12.18 -8.78
CA LYS A 315 -18.02 11.68 -8.60
C LYS A 315 -18.73 11.57 -9.94
#